data_d4c239c5b935df2bb2062e9bacac4301
#
_entry.id   d4c239c5b935df2bb2062e9bacac4301
#
_cell.length_a   1.000
_cell.length_b   1.000
_cell.length_c   1.000
_cell.angle_alpha   90.00
_cell.angle_beta   90.00
_cell.angle_gamma   90.00
#
_symmetry.space_group_name_H-M   'P 1'
#
loop_
_entity.id
_entity.type
_entity.pdbx_description
1 polymer ?
#
loop_
_entity_poly.entity_id
_entity_poly.type
_entity_poly.pdbx_seq_one_letter_code
_entity_poly.pdbx_strand_id
1 'polypeptide(L)'
;MDGEKSKVLQKILIVDDEPDITLSFKMILENNGFKVDAYNDPLEALNSFEPSSYDLLLLDIRMPKMDGFQLYDELRKKDQSVKVIFITAFDVNYEALRKMYPNLRIESFVRKPVDSEHLIGAVRTELGRPAQ
;
A
#
# COMPACT_ATOMS: atom_id res chain seq x y z
N MET A 1 -14.19 2.47 30.13
CA MET A 1 -13.92 2.15 29.85
C MET A 1 -13.34 1.97 29.35
N ASP A 2 -13.06 1.79 29.10
CA ASP A 2 -12.50 1.67 28.57
C ASP A 2 -12.17 1.29 27.66
N GLY A 3 -12.49 0.82 27.55
CA GLY A 3 -12.23 0.33 26.54
C GLY A 3 -12.01 1.00 25.37
N GLU A 4 -12.37 1.65 25.28
CA GLU A 4 -12.11 2.32 24.35
C GLU A 4 -11.08 2.96 24.34
N LYS A 5 -10.61 2.70 24.91
CA LYS A 5 -9.61 3.22 24.88
C LYS A 5 -9.03 3.42 23.74
N SER A 6 -8.42 3.86 23.54
CA SER A 6 -7.86 4.35 22.42
C SER A 6 -7.66 3.33 21.44
N LYS A 7 -8.43 3.38 20.43
CA LYS A 7 -8.26 2.63 19.33
C LYS A 7 -7.16 3.20 18.54
N VAL A 8 -6.09 2.48 18.32
CA VAL A 8 -4.99 2.89 17.46
C VAL A 8 -5.45 2.74 16.02
N LEU A 9 -5.42 3.81 15.25
CA LEU A 9 -5.81 3.76 13.85
C LEU A 9 -4.73 3.03 13.04
N GLN A 10 -5.18 2.24 12.07
CA GLN A 10 -4.26 1.59 11.14
C GLN A 10 -3.66 2.61 10.21
N LYS A 11 -2.39 2.44 9.90
CA LYS A 11 -1.62 3.42 9.15
C LYS A 11 -1.18 2.86 7.81
N ILE A 12 -1.37 3.66 6.77
CA ILE A 12 -1.12 3.28 5.38
C ILE A 12 -0.08 4.22 4.78
N LEU A 13 0.89 3.65 4.08
CA LEU A 13 1.86 4.41 3.30
C LEU A 13 1.45 4.34 1.84
N ILE A 14 1.23 5.47 1.20
CA ILE A 14 0.92 5.55 -0.23
C ILE A 14 2.12 6.11 -0.95
N VAL A 15 2.54 5.43 -2.03
CA VAL A 15 3.60 5.93 -2.90
C VAL A 15 3.14 5.84 -4.35
N ASP A 16 3.03 6.99 -5.00
CA ASP A 16 2.60 7.10 -6.39
C ASP A 16 3.17 8.41 -6.92
N ASP A 17 3.78 8.39 -8.10
CA ASP A 17 4.44 9.58 -8.64
C ASP A 17 3.45 10.65 -9.13
N GLU A 18 2.15 10.35 -9.14
CA GLU A 18 1.11 11.30 -9.53
C GLU A 18 0.51 11.97 -8.29
N PRO A 19 0.77 13.27 -8.05
CA PRO A 19 0.26 13.93 -6.84
C PRO A 19 -1.25 13.92 -6.70
N ASP A 20 -1.99 13.98 -7.81
CA ASP A 20 -3.44 13.95 -7.76
C ASP A 20 -3.94 12.62 -7.20
N ILE A 21 -3.27 11.53 -7.54
CA ILE A 21 -3.63 10.20 -7.06
C ILE A 21 -3.36 10.07 -5.56
N THR A 22 -2.17 10.46 -5.12
CA THR A 22 -1.85 10.36 -3.69
C THR A 22 -2.77 11.22 -2.85
N LEU A 23 -3.10 12.42 -3.32
CA LEU A 23 -4.01 13.31 -2.61
C LEU A 23 -5.41 12.70 -2.51
N SER A 24 -5.92 12.20 -3.65
CA SER A 24 -7.25 11.61 -3.69
C SER A 24 -7.35 10.38 -2.79
N PHE A 25 -6.38 9.47 -2.89
CA PHE A 25 -6.38 8.26 -2.08
C PHE A 25 -6.25 8.58 -0.59
N LYS A 26 -5.38 9.54 -0.26
CA LYS A 26 -5.22 9.96 1.13
C LYS A 26 -6.52 10.48 1.71
N MET A 27 -7.23 11.33 0.96
CA MET A 27 -8.50 11.87 1.42
C MET A 27 -9.54 10.77 1.64
N ILE A 28 -9.64 9.84 0.69
CA ILE A 28 -10.59 8.74 0.78
C ILE A 28 -10.32 7.89 2.02
N LEU A 29 -9.06 7.52 2.21
CA LEU A 29 -8.71 6.63 3.31
C LEU A 29 -8.79 7.32 4.66
N GLU A 30 -8.38 8.57 4.75
CA GLU A 30 -8.52 9.32 6.01
C GLU A 30 -9.98 9.52 6.38
N ASN A 31 -10.85 9.75 5.41
CA ASN A 31 -12.29 9.85 5.67
C ASN A 31 -12.89 8.53 6.15
N ASN A 32 -12.19 7.44 5.97
CA ASN A 32 -12.65 6.12 6.39
C ASN A 32 -11.88 5.56 7.59
N GLY A 33 -11.22 6.44 8.33
CA GLY A 33 -10.66 6.09 9.62
C GLY A 33 -9.22 5.59 9.61
N PHE A 34 -8.50 5.77 8.50
CA PHE A 34 -7.09 5.37 8.44
C PHE A 34 -6.19 6.58 8.63
N LYS A 35 -4.99 6.34 9.12
CA LYS A 35 -3.91 7.33 9.05
C LYS A 35 -3.13 7.07 7.78
N VAL A 36 -2.71 8.13 7.10
CA VAL A 36 -2.06 7.99 5.80
C VAL A 36 -0.87 8.94 5.70
N ASP A 37 0.27 8.39 5.30
CA ASP A 37 1.39 9.18 4.80
C ASP A 37 1.50 8.93 3.31
N ALA A 38 1.70 9.97 2.53
CA ALA A 38 1.73 9.89 1.07
C ALA A 38 3.02 10.51 0.55
N TYR A 39 3.64 9.81 -0.39
CA TYR A 39 4.87 10.26 -1.04
C TYR A 39 4.71 10.15 -2.55
N ASN A 40 5.33 11.08 -3.25
CA ASN A 40 5.35 11.05 -4.72
C ASN A 40 6.72 10.62 -5.26
N ASP A 41 7.67 10.40 -4.40
CA ASP A 41 9.02 9.97 -4.76
C ASP A 41 9.36 8.70 -3.98
N PRO A 42 9.60 7.57 -4.66
CA PRO A 42 9.89 6.31 -3.96
C PRO A 42 11.14 6.37 -3.09
N LEU A 43 12.12 7.18 -3.48
CA LEU A 43 13.34 7.31 -2.68
C LEU A 43 13.08 8.04 -1.38
N GLU A 44 12.23 9.07 -1.41
CA GLU A 44 11.83 9.76 -0.18
C GLU A 44 11.07 8.82 0.74
N ALA A 45 10.15 8.05 0.17
CA ALA A 45 9.39 7.09 0.95
C ALA A 45 10.32 6.08 1.62
N LEU A 46 11.28 5.56 0.87
CA LEU A 46 12.22 4.58 1.40
C LEU A 46 13.08 5.19 2.53
N ASN A 47 13.57 6.39 2.32
CA ASN A 47 14.44 7.04 3.30
C ASN A 47 13.68 7.42 4.58
N SER A 48 12.39 7.67 4.48
CA SER A 48 11.57 8.07 5.63
C SER A 48 10.90 6.90 6.33
N PHE A 49 11.01 5.70 5.77
CA PHE A 49 10.30 4.54 6.28
C PHE A 49 10.89 4.07 7.60
N GLU A 50 10.00 3.88 8.59
CA GLU A 50 10.36 3.32 9.88
C GLU A 50 9.72 1.96 10.03
N PRO A 51 10.47 0.92 10.44
CA PRO A 51 9.88 -0.41 10.64
C PRO A 51 8.72 -0.36 11.64
N SER A 52 7.71 -1.15 11.38
CA SER A 52 6.53 -1.28 12.24
C SER A 52 5.67 -0.03 12.33
N SER A 53 5.91 0.96 11.45
CA SER A 53 5.10 2.18 11.43
C SER A 53 3.84 2.04 10.62
N TYR A 54 3.83 1.13 9.65
CA TYR A 54 2.71 1.01 8.71
C TYR A 54 2.12 -0.38 8.75
N ASP A 55 0.81 -0.44 8.62
CA ASP A 55 0.08 -1.70 8.51
C ASP A 55 -0.03 -2.15 7.07
N LEU A 56 0.01 -1.21 6.13
CA LEU A 56 -0.19 -1.49 4.72
C LEU A 56 0.59 -0.51 3.85
N LEU A 57 1.17 -1.04 2.79
CA LEU A 57 1.78 -0.24 1.72
C LEU A 57 0.83 -0.24 0.52
N LEU A 58 0.64 0.92 -0.08
CA LEU A 58 -0.18 1.09 -1.27
C LEU A 58 0.73 1.71 -2.32
N LEU A 59 1.25 0.89 -3.23
CA LEU A 59 2.36 1.27 -4.10
C LEU A 59 1.96 1.23 -5.57
N ASP A 60 2.22 2.32 -6.28
CA ASP A 60 2.13 2.32 -7.73
C ASP A 60 3.28 1.49 -8.29
N ILE A 61 3.01 0.72 -9.34
CA ILE A 61 4.03 -0.13 -9.93
C ILE A 61 5.01 0.69 -10.78
N ARG A 62 4.51 1.59 -11.62
CA ARG A 62 5.37 2.34 -12.53
C ARG A 62 5.67 3.73 -12.03
N MET A 63 6.90 3.94 -11.63
CA MET A 63 7.38 5.24 -11.14
C MET A 63 8.79 5.46 -11.65
N PRO A 64 9.20 6.73 -11.86
CA PRO A 64 10.60 7.02 -12.18
C PRO A 64 11.51 6.62 -11.03
N LYS A 65 12.77 6.34 -11.33
CA LYS A 65 13.83 6.05 -10.38
C LYS A 65 13.75 4.65 -9.80
N MET A 66 12.60 4.23 -9.31
CA MET A 66 12.41 2.95 -8.66
C MET A 66 10.96 2.53 -8.83
N ASP A 67 10.71 1.36 -9.40
CA ASP A 67 9.33 0.91 -9.55
C ASP A 67 8.78 0.34 -8.24
N GLY A 68 7.48 0.04 -8.23
CA GLY A 68 6.80 -0.41 -7.01
C GLY A 68 7.33 -1.73 -6.48
N PHE A 69 7.75 -2.65 -7.35
CA PHE A 69 8.30 -3.93 -6.91
C PHE A 69 9.66 -3.75 -6.26
N GLN A 70 10.50 -2.91 -6.84
CA GLN A 70 11.80 -2.60 -6.26
C GLN A 70 11.64 -1.93 -4.91
N LEU A 71 10.72 -0.99 -4.82
CA LEU A 71 10.44 -0.32 -3.55
C LEU A 71 9.94 -1.32 -2.51
N TYR A 72 9.03 -2.20 -2.88
CA TYR A 72 8.51 -3.22 -1.98
C TYR A 72 9.63 -4.11 -1.46
N ASP A 73 10.53 -4.54 -2.34
CA ASP A 73 11.66 -5.37 -1.92
C ASP A 73 12.51 -4.66 -0.86
N GLU A 74 12.77 -3.38 -1.05
CA GLU A 74 13.58 -2.62 -0.10
C GLU A 74 12.84 -2.38 1.22
N LEU A 75 11.54 -2.12 1.16
CA LEU A 75 10.76 -1.90 2.37
C LEU A 75 10.60 -3.18 3.18
N ARG A 76 10.47 -4.33 2.49
CA ARG A 76 10.38 -5.62 3.18
C ARG A 76 11.65 -5.98 3.93
N LYS A 77 12.79 -5.51 3.46
CA LYS A 77 14.04 -5.73 4.20
C LYS A 77 14.01 -5.03 5.55
N LYS A 78 13.29 -3.92 5.64
CA LYS A 78 13.15 -3.16 6.88
C LYS A 78 12.02 -3.69 7.76
N ASP A 79 10.97 -4.22 7.16
CA ASP A 79 9.80 -4.72 7.89
C ASP A 79 9.17 -5.85 7.10
N GLN A 80 9.47 -7.08 7.48
CA GLN A 80 9.05 -8.27 6.75
C GLN A 80 7.56 -8.56 6.88
N SER A 81 6.90 -7.99 7.88
CA SER A 81 5.50 -8.27 8.13
C SER A 81 4.54 -7.30 7.46
N VAL A 82 5.04 -6.26 6.80
CA VAL A 82 4.17 -5.24 6.21
C VAL A 82 3.41 -5.82 5.03
N LYS A 83 2.14 -5.49 4.95
CA LYS A 83 1.27 -5.91 3.85
C LYS A 83 1.37 -4.92 2.71
N VAL A 84 1.00 -5.36 1.50
CA VAL A 84 1.09 -4.52 0.32
C VAL A 84 -0.10 -4.70 -0.59
N ILE A 85 -0.51 -3.59 -1.22
CA ILE A 85 -1.36 -3.57 -2.40
C ILE A 85 -0.61 -2.80 -3.47
N PHE A 86 -0.54 -3.37 -4.67
CA PHE A 86 0.03 -2.68 -5.83
C PHE A 86 -1.07 -2.07 -6.65
N ILE A 87 -0.90 -0.81 -7.05
CA ILE A 87 -1.82 -0.07 -7.89
C ILE A 87 -1.16 0.09 -9.25
N THR A 88 -1.90 -0.15 -10.32
CA THR A 88 -1.32 -0.03 -11.65
C THR A 88 -2.36 0.35 -12.69
N ALA A 89 -1.94 1.11 -13.70
CA ALA A 89 -2.75 1.40 -14.88
C ALA A 89 -2.59 0.33 -15.96
N PHE A 90 -1.73 -0.64 -15.75
CA PHE A 90 -1.32 -1.60 -16.77
C PHE A 90 -1.72 -3.01 -16.37
N ASP A 91 -1.84 -3.89 -17.37
CA ASP A 91 -2.05 -5.30 -17.10
C ASP A 91 -0.78 -5.92 -16.51
N VAL A 92 -1.00 -6.89 -15.64
CA VAL A 92 0.09 -7.51 -14.89
C VAL A 92 0.13 -9.00 -15.24
N ASN A 93 1.34 -9.51 -15.42
CA ASN A 93 1.52 -10.95 -15.64
C ASN A 93 1.57 -11.63 -14.27
N TYR A 94 0.42 -12.13 -13.82
CA TYR A 94 0.32 -12.74 -12.49
C TYR A 94 1.16 -13.99 -12.36
N GLU A 95 1.29 -14.78 -13.43
CA GLU A 95 2.06 -16.00 -13.36
C GLU A 95 3.53 -15.73 -13.09
N ALA A 96 4.08 -14.71 -13.76
CA ALA A 96 5.45 -14.32 -13.52
C ALA A 96 5.64 -13.77 -12.11
N LEU A 97 4.67 -12.99 -11.64
CA LEU A 97 4.75 -12.40 -10.31
C LEU A 97 4.64 -13.43 -9.20
N ARG A 98 3.85 -14.47 -9.38
CA ARG A 98 3.73 -15.53 -8.39
C ARG A 98 5.03 -16.26 -8.15
N LYS A 99 5.86 -16.36 -9.16
CA LYS A 99 7.18 -16.99 -9.00
C LYS A 99 8.10 -16.13 -8.16
N MET A 100 8.00 -14.82 -8.30
CA MET A 100 8.82 -13.87 -7.53
C MET A 100 8.26 -13.64 -6.13
N TYR A 101 6.93 -13.63 -6.01
CA TYR A 101 6.25 -13.29 -4.77
C TYR A 101 5.14 -14.30 -4.50
N PRO A 102 5.49 -15.51 -4.03
CA PRO A 102 4.48 -16.58 -3.89
C PRO A 102 3.36 -16.26 -2.90
N ASN A 103 3.59 -15.33 -1.98
CA ASN A 103 2.58 -14.96 -0.99
C ASN A 103 1.63 -13.87 -1.44
N LEU A 104 1.89 -13.25 -2.59
CA LEU A 104 0.99 -12.24 -3.12
C LEU A 104 -0.19 -12.90 -3.81
N ARG A 105 -1.35 -12.29 -3.66
CA ARG A 105 -2.57 -12.76 -4.30
C ARG A 105 -2.96 -11.80 -5.40
N ILE A 106 -3.83 -12.28 -6.29
CA ILE A 106 -4.36 -11.43 -7.35
C ILE A 106 -5.07 -10.22 -6.77
N GLU A 107 -5.69 -10.37 -5.60
CA GLU A 107 -6.38 -9.26 -4.92
C GLU A 107 -5.43 -8.21 -4.39
N SER A 108 -4.14 -8.50 -4.34
CA SER A 108 -3.14 -7.50 -3.96
C SER A 108 -2.80 -6.53 -5.09
N PHE A 109 -3.43 -6.69 -6.24
CA PHE A 109 -3.23 -5.83 -7.40
C PHE A 109 -4.54 -5.12 -7.72
N VAL A 110 -4.52 -3.80 -7.69
CA VAL A 110 -5.71 -3.00 -7.98
C VAL A 110 -5.43 -2.16 -9.20
N ARG A 111 -6.37 -2.17 -10.15
CA ARG A 111 -6.18 -1.49 -11.42
C ARG A 111 -6.75 -0.08 -11.38
N LYS A 112 -5.99 0.87 -11.91
CA LYS A 112 -6.47 2.24 -12.11
C LYS A 112 -7.37 2.31 -13.35
N PRO A 113 -8.37 3.17 -13.36
CA PRO A 113 -8.84 4.00 -12.26
C PRO A 113 -9.62 3.16 -11.25
N VAL A 114 -9.49 3.49 -9.98
CA VAL A 114 -10.21 2.77 -8.93
C VAL A 114 -11.09 3.76 -8.18
N ASP A 115 -12.35 3.41 -7.98
CA ASP A 115 -13.26 4.27 -7.22
C ASP A 115 -13.06 4.08 -5.72
N SER A 116 -13.68 4.94 -4.93
CA SER A 116 -13.47 4.93 -3.49
C SER A 116 -13.94 3.63 -2.84
N GLU A 117 -15.05 3.07 -3.28
CA GLU A 117 -15.56 1.82 -2.70
C GLU A 117 -14.62 0.66 -2.94
N HIS A 118 -14.10 0.54 -4.14
CA HIS A 118 -13.16 -0.53 -4.47
C HIS A 118 -11.84 -0.36 -3.73
N LEU A 119 -11.37 0.88 -3.62
CA LEU A 119 -10.14 1.16 -2.89
C LEU A 119 -10.28 0.78 -1.42
N ILE A 120 -11.35 1.24 -0.78
CA ILE A 120 -11.61 0.94 0.62
C ILE A 120 -11.77 -0.57 0.83
N GLY A 121 -12.52 -1.21 -0.06
CA GLY A 121 -12.73 -2.65 0.02
C GLY A 121 -11.44 -3.44 -0.08
N ALA A 122 -10.57 -3.06 -1.02
CA ALA A 122 -9.27 -3.73 -1.19
C ALA A 122 -8.40 -3.55 0.05
N VAL A 123 -8.37 -2.34 0.60
CA VAL A 123 -7.58 -2.04 1.79
C VAL A 123 -8.08 -2.86 2.98
N ARG A 124 -9.38 -2.86 3.22
CA ARG A 124 -9.94 -3.61 4.34
C ARG A 124 -9.74 -5.11 4.21
N THR A 125 -9.88 -5.62 3.00
CA THR A 125 -9.65 -7.04 2.73
C THR A 125 -8.20 -7.41 3.06
N GLU A 126 -7.25 -6.61 2.57
CA GLU A 126 -5.84 -6.90 2.80
C GLU A 126 -5.49 -6.81 4.28
N LEU A 127 -5.98 -5.78 4.96
CA LEU A 127 -5.70 -5.60 6.39
C LEU A 127 -6.32 -6.71 7.25
N GLY A 128 -7.43 -7.29 6.81
CA GLY A 128 -8.09 -8.37 7.53
C GLY A 128 -7.47 -9.74 7.33
N ARG A 129 -6.50 -9.87 6.43
CA ARG A 129 -5.89 -11.18 6.17
C ARG A 129 -4.89 -11.52 7.26
N PRO A 130 -4.73 -12.82 7.55
CA PRO A 130 -3.71 -13.22 8.52
C PRO A 130 -2.32 -12.83 8.06
N ALA A 131 -1.42 -12.65 9.02
CA ALA A 131 -0.02 -12.40 8.72
C ALA A 131 0.59 -13.62 8.03
N GLN A 132 1.53 -13.37 7.14
CA GLN A 132 2.21 -14.41 6.38
C GLN A 132 3.35 -15.03 7.16
#